data_c7a39ca78af3b2b8ba2c0ec00914a747
#
_entry.id   c7a39ca78af3b2b8ba2c0ec00914a747
#
_cell.length_a   1.000
_cell.length_b   1.000
_cell.length_c   1.000
_cell.angle_alpha   90.00
_cell.angle_beta   90.00
_cell.angle_gamma   90.00
#
_symmetry.space_group_name_H-M   'P 1'
#
loop_
_entity.id
_entity.type
_entity.pdbx_description
1 polymer ?
#
loop_
_entity_poly.entity_id
_entity_poly.type
_entity_poly.pdbx_seq_one_letter_code
_entity_poly.pdbx_strand_id
1 'polypeptide(L)'
;MTAATAPGAGEAPDQNTGYGTKGYRTYVLSALTLIYIMNFVDRGLLAVVGPELVPELGLSDTQFGLLTGFGFALLYTIVGLPLARYADAAHRVWIMTICVALWSLMTVLCGLATEITIGSVTIGAFWVLLVCRVGVGIGEAGCTPPANSLIADYYAPRDRSQA
;
A
#
# COMPACT_ATOMS: atom_id res chain seq x y z
N MET A 1 -62.83 1.02 17.28
CA MET A 1 -61.78 1.74 16.58
C MET A 1 -60.48 1.05 16.88
N THR A 2 -60.04 0.15 16.00
CA THR A 2 -58.82 -0.62 16.17
C THR A 2 -57.68 0.10 15.42
N ALA A 3 -56.71 0.60 16.17
CA ALA A 3 -55.55 1.28 15.59
C ALA A 3 -54.70 0.24 14.83
N ALA A 4 -54.58 0.41 13.54
CA ALA A 4 -53.67 -0.38 12.72
C ALA A 4 -52.23 0.03 13.08
N THR A 5 -51.49 -0.93 13.65
CA THR A 5 -50.05 -0.80 13.89
C THR A 5 -49.34 -0.68 12.53
N ALA A 6 -48.62 0.42 12.30
CA ALA A 6 -47.81 0.61 11.11
C ALA A 6 -46.76 -0.50 11.03
N PRO A 7 -46.52 -1.10 9.85
CA PRO A 7 -45.45 -2.09 9.69
C PRO A 7 -44.12 -1.38 9.98
N GLY A 8 -43.31 -2.04 10.84
CA GLY A 8 -42.00 -1.55 11.23
C GLY A 8 -41.16 -1.14 10.03
N ALA A 9 -40.40 -0.07 10.21
CA ALA A 9 -39.43 0.42 9.22
C ALA A 9 -38.46 -0.72 8.89
N GLY A 10 -38.81 -1.50 7.86
CA GLY A 10 -37.93 -2.51 7.30
C GLY A 10 -36.66 -1.80 6.84
N GLU A 11 -35.55 -2.29 7.30
CA GLU A 11 -34.22 -1.90 6.82
C GLU A 11 -34.24 -1.86 5.29
N ALA A 12 -33.95 -0.70 4.69
CA ALA A 12 -33.97 -0.58 3.25
C ALA A 12 -33.15 -1.70 2.62
N PRO A 13 -33.63 -2.39 1.58
CA PRO A 13 -32.93 -3.53 1.00
C PRO A 13 -31.51 -3.13 0.63
N ASP A 14 -30.54 -3.90 1.10
CA ASP A 14 -29.12 -3.69 0.77
C ASP A 14 -28.96 -3.69 -0.76
N GLN A 15 -28.76 -2.52 -1.32
CA GLN A 15 -28.68 -2.31 -2.76
C GLN A 15 -27.40 -2.88 -3.37
N ASN A 16 -26.51 -3.42 -2.53
CA ASN A 16 -25.34 -4.20 -2.90
C ASN A 16 -25.62 -5.72 -2.90
N THR A 17 -26.88 -6.15 -2.89
CA THR A 17 -27.24 -7.56 -3.14
C THR A 17 -26.75 -7.94 -4.55
N GLY A 18 -25.84 -8.83 -4.67
CA GLY A 18 -25.15 -9.18 -5.93
C GLY A 18 -23.63 -8.90 -5.89
N TYR A 19 -23.17 -8.07 -4.95
CA TYR A 19 -21.75 -7.77 -4.75
C TYR A 19 -21.14 -8.56 -3.57
N GLY A 20 -21.74 -9.68 -3.18
CA GLY A 20 -21.33 -10.50 -2.03
C GLY A 20 -22.02 -10.15 -0.72
N THR A 21 -21.76 -10.91 0.35
CA THR A 21 -22.35 -10.68 1.67
C THR A 21 -21.80 -9.42 2.32
N LYS A 22 -22.62 -8.72 3.14
CA LYS A 22 -22.19 -7.54 3.90
C LYS A 22 -20.91 -7.80 4.71
N GLY A 23 -20.83 -8.95 5.40
CA GLY A 23 -19.65 -9.31 6.22
C GLY A 23 -18.38 -9.44 5.39
N TYR A 24 -18.45 -10.07 4.23
CA TYR A 24 -17.29 -10.22 3.35
C TYR A 24 -16.84 -8.88 2.76
N ARG A 25 -17.77 -8.02 2.34
CA ARG A 25 -17.46 -6.66 1.86
C ARG A 25 -16.76 -5.83 2.93
N THR A 26 -17.28 -5.87 4.18
CA THR A 26 -16.65 -5.18 5.31
C THR A 26 -15.25 -5.71 5.58
N TYR A 27 -15.04 -7.03 5.53
CA TYR A 27 -13.71 -7.63 5.66
C TYR A 27 -12.74 -7.12 4.59
N VAL A 28 -13.14 -7.15 3.32
CA VAL A 28 -12.31 -6.65 2.21
C VAL A 28 -11.97 -5.18 2.40
N LEU A 29 -12.96 -4.35 2.71
CA LEU A 29 -12.75 -2.92 2.93
C LEU A 29 -11.81 -2.65 4.11
N SER A 30 -11.99 -3.37 5.23
CA SER A 30 -11.12 -3.24 6.39
C SER A 30 -9.67 -3.65 6.08
N ALA A 31 -9.48 -4.72 5.32
CA ALA A 31 -8.16 -5.18 4.88
C ALA A 31 -7.48 -4.14 3.97
N LEU A 32 -8.22 -3.59 3.00
CA LEU A 32 -7.72 -2.53 2.13
C LEU A 32 -7.36 -1.27 2.93
N THR A 33 -8.23 -0.85 3.84
CA THR A 33 -7.99 0.30 4.72
C THR A 33 -6.72 0.10 5.55
N LEU A 34 -6.53 -1.08 6.13
CA LEU A 34 -5.31 -1.39 6.89
C LEU A 34 -4.05 -1.30 6.01
N ILE A 35 -4.09 -1.83 4.79
CA ILE A 35 -2.99 -1.73 3.82
C ILE A 35 -2.68 -0.25 3.53
N TYR A 36 -3.70 0.59 3.31
CA TYR A 36 -3.50 2.02 3.06
C TYR A 36 -2.93 2.77 4.27
N ILE A 37 -3.39 2.44 5.48
CA ILE A 37 -2.83 3.01 6.71
C ILE A 37 -1.36 2.65 6.84
N MET A 38 -1.00 1.38 6.64
CA MET A 38 0.39 0.93 6.71
C MET A 38 1.26 1.60 5.65
N ASN A 39 0.75 1.76 4.43
CA ASN A 39 1.42 2.47 3.35
C ASN A 39 1.71 3.94 3.72
N PHE A 40 0.74 4.62 4.33
CA PHE A 40 0.92 6.00 4.78
C PHE A 40 1.96 6.11 5.91
N VAL A 41 1.90 5.18 6.88
CA VAL A 41 2.86 5.11 7.99
C VAL A 41 4.28 4.87 7.47
N ASP A 42 4.46 3.92 6.53
CA ASP A 42 5.79 3.61 5.97
C ASP A 42 6.43 4.80 5.26
N ARG A 43 5.64 5.57 4.50
CA ARG A 43 6.11 6.81 3.85
C ARG A 43 6.57 7.87 4.85
N GLY A 44 5.88 7.99 5.98
CA GLY A 44 6.23 8.93 7.05
C GLY A 44 7.41 8.47 7.91
N LEU A 45 7.59 7.16 8.04
CA LEU A 45 8.55 6.56 8.97
C LEU A 45 9.98 7.07 8.73
N LEU A 46 10.45 7.06 7.49
CA LEU A 46 11.80 7.47 7.16
C LEU A 46 12.05 8.96 7.42
N ALA A 47 11.03 9.80 7.26
CA ALA A 47 11.14 11.21 7.61
C ALA A 47 11.25 11.43 9.12
N VAL A 48 10.56 10.60 9.91
CA VAL A 48 10.60 10.68 11.39
C VAL A 48 11.94 10.17 11.94
N VAL A 49 12.47 9.06 11.42
CA VAL A 49 13.74 8.49 11.90
C VAL A 49 14.96 9.13 11.24
N GLY A 50 14.77 9.97 10.23
CA GLY A 50 15.84 10.59 9.46
C GLY A 50 16.88 11.35 10.28
N PRO A 51 16.51 12.17 11.28
CA PRO A 51 17.46 12.89 12.12
C PRO A 51 18.47 11.99 12.85
N GLU A 52 18.07 10.76 13.17
CA GLU A 52 18.93 9.76 13.81
C GLU A 52 19.69 8.92 12.78
N LEU A 53 19.01 8.53 11.69
CA LEU A 53 19.54 7.66 10.65
C LEU A 53 20.65 8.31 9.83
N VAL A 54 20.51 9.60 9.51
CA VAL A 54 21.47 10.34 8.66
C VAL A 54 22.88 10.37 9.27
N PRO A 55 23.08 10.76 10.56
CA PRO A 55 24.40 10.74 11.16
C PRO A 55 24.90 9.32 11.43
N GLU A 56 24.04 8.38 11.79
CA GLU A 56 24.42 6.99 12.10
C GLU A 56 25.00 6.26 10.88
N LEU A 57 24.37 6.44 9.71
CA LEU A 57 24.79 5.81 8.46
C LEU A 57 25.71 6.70 7.60
N GLY A 58 26.07 7.90 8.07
CA GLY A 58 26.95 8.81 7.34
C GLY A 58 26.34 9.31 6.01
N LEU A 59 25.02 9.45 5.95
CA LEU A 59 24.33 9.87 4.72
C LEU A 59 24.47 11.38 4.51
N SER A 60 24.63 11.80 3.25
CA SER A 60 24.50 13.22 2.89
C SER A 60 23.02 13.62 2.78
N ASP A 61 22.73 14.94 2.90
CA ASP A 61 21.38 15.47 2.72
C ASP A 61 20.79 15.12 1.35
N THR A 62 21.64 15.10 0.31
CA THR A 62 21.23 14.70 -1.04
C THR A 62 20.83 13.23 -1.10
N GLN A 63 21.60 12.35 -0.46
CA GLN A 63 21.29 10.92 -0.38
C GLN A 63 19.99 10.67 0.39
N PHE A 64 19.80 11.35 1.50
CA PHE A 64 18.57 11.26 2.27
C PHE A 64 17.35 11.80 1.50
N GLY A 65 17.53 12.94 0.80
CA GLY A 65 16.49 13.49 -0.08
C GLY A 65 16.09 12.55 -1.23
N LEU A 66 17.05 11.79 -1.78
CA LEU A 66 16.74 10.76 -2.79
C LEU A 66 15.93 9.59 -2.21
N LEU A 67 16.23 9.18 -0.98
CA LEU A 67 15.55 8.06 -0.31
C LEU A 67 14.11 8.41 0.10
N THR A 68 13.84 9.66 0.48
CA THR A 68 12.54 10.10 1.05
C THR A 68 11.70 10.94 0.10
N GLY A 69 12.34 11.70 -0.80
CA GLY A 69 11.70 12.74 -1.59
C GLY A 69 11.48 12.38 -3.06
N PHE A 70 11.99 13.24 -3.93
CA PHE A 70 11.74 13.19 -5.38
C PHE A 70 12.17 11.87 -6.03
N GLY A 71 13.30 11.27 -5.60
CA GLY A 71 13.79 10.00 -6.14
C GLY A 71 12.77 8.87 -5.93
N PHE A 72 12.21 8.78 -4.73
CA PHE A 72 11.15 7.81 -4.41
C PHE A 72 9.88 8.06 -5.22
N ALA A 73 9.42 9.32 -5.31
CA ALA A 73 8.21 9.69 -6.06
C ALA A 73 8.34 9.38 -7.57
N LEU A 74 9.52 9.63 -8.14
CA LEU A 74 9.81 9.35 -9.54
C LEU A 74 9.78 7.83 -9.82
N LEU A 75 10.44 7.04 -8.98
CA LEU A 75 10.44 5.57 -9.07
C LEU A 75 9.03 5.01 -8.94
N TYR A 76 8.27 5.46 -7.96
CA TYR A 76 6.88 5.08 -7.76
C TYR A 76 6.03 5.32 -9.00
N THR A 77 6.22 6.46 -9.67
CA THR A 77 5.47 6.82 -10.88
C THR A 77 5.87 5.97 -12.08
N ILE A 78 7.18 5.80 -12.30
CA ILE A 78 7.71 5.03 -13.44
C ILE A 78 7.28 3.56 -13.36
N VAL A 79 7.31 2.98 -12.16
CA VAL A 79 6.95 1.56 -11.96
C VAL A 79 5.44 1.40 -11.84
N GLY A 80 4.74 2.35 -11.22
CA GLY A 80 3.31 2.30 -10.99
C GLY A 80 2.49 2.20 -12.28
N LEU A 81 2.86 2.93 -13.33
CA LEU A 81 2.13 2.93 -14.61
C LEU A 81 2.16 1.56 -15.33
N PRO A 82 3.31 0.89 -15.54
CA PRO A 82 3.34 -0.46 -16.11
C PRO A 82 2.63 -1.48 -15.22
N LEU A 83 2.80 -1.37 -13.91
CA LEU A 83 2.23 -2.32 -12.95
C LEU A 83 0.69 -2.21 -12.89
N ALA A 84 0.15 -0.99 -13.02
CA ALA A 84 -1.28 -0.77 -13.14
C ALA A 84 -1.87 -1.49 -14.37
N ARG A 85 -1.23 -1.34 -15.53
CA ARG A 85 -1.66 -2.04 -16.76
C ARG A 85 -1.59 -3.56 -16.64
N TYR A 86 -0.56 -4.07 -15.98
CA TYR A 86 -0.43 -5.50 -15.72
C TYR A 86 -1.50 -6.00 -14.75
N ALA A 87 -1.83 -5.23 -13.72
CA ALA A 87 -2.86 -5.56 -12.74
C ALA A 87 -4.26 -5.66 -13.35
N ASP A 88 -4.56 -4.88 -14.39
CA ASP A 88 -5.83 -4.94 -15.10
C ASP A 88 -6.00 -6.24 -15.91
N ALA A 89 -4.90 -6.85 -16.35
CA ALA A 89 -4.89 -8.06 -17.17
C ALA A 89 -4.76 -9.37 -16.38
N ALA A 90 -4.40 -9.32 -15.11
CA ALA A 90 -4.08 -10.49 -14.30
C ALA A 90 -4.97 -10.61 -13.05
N HIS A 91 -4.76 -11.69 -12.27
CA HIS A 91 -5.50 -11.91 -11.01
C HIS A 91 -5.14 -10.84 -9.96
N ARG A 92 -6.03 -9.86 -9.76
CA ARG A 92 -5.85 -8.67 -8.89
C ARG A 92 -5.42 -9.00 -7.48
N VAL A 93 -6.05 -10.03 -6.87
CA VAL A 93 -5.72 -10.46 -5.50
C VAL A 93 -4.30 -11.01 -5.41
N TRP A 94 -3.85 -11.80 -6.39
CA TRP A 94 -2.49 -12.34 -6.43
C TRP A 94 -1.44 -11.24 -6.57
N ILE A 95 -1.66 -10.28 -7.49
CA ILE A 95 -0.75 -9.14 -7.66
C ILE A 95 -0.65 -8.36 -6.35
N MET A 96 -1.77 -8.03 -5.73
CA MET A 96 -1.81 -7.30 -4.47
C MET A 96 -1.08 -8.07 -3.35
N THR A 97 -1.29 -9.39 -3.26
CA THR A 97 -0.60 -10.23 -2.26
C THR A 97 0.91 -10.22 -2.46
N ILE A 98 1.38 -10.38 -3.70
CA ILE A 98 2.82 -10.34 -4.03
C ILE A 98 3.40 -8.94 -3.72
N CYS A 99 2.70 -7.88 -4.10
CA CYS A 99 3.12 -6.51 -3.86
C CYS A 99 3.21 -6.18 -2.37
N VAL A 100 2.22 -6.60 -1.56
CA VAL A 100 2.25 -6.43 -0.09
C VAL A 100 3.38 -7.26 0.52
N ALA A 101 3.59 -8.49 0.09
CA ALA A 101 4.68 -9.34 0.58
C ALA A 101 6.05 -8.75 0.25
N LEU A 102 6.24 -8.27 -1.00
CA LEU A 102 7.47 -7.60 -1.42
C LEU A 102 7.71 -6.33 -0.60
N TRP A 103 6.71 -5.47 -0.47
CA TRP A 103 6.78 -4.26 0.33
C TRP A 103 7.16 -4.57 1.78
N SER A 104 6.45 -5.50 2.44
CA SER A 104 6.74 -5.89 3.82
C SER A 104 8.16 -6.41 4.00
N LEU A 105 8.64 -7.27 3.08
CA LEU A 105 10.00 -7.78 3.09
C LEU A 105 11.03 -6.66 2.96
N MET A 106 10.83 -5.76 2.01
CA MET A 106 11.76 -4.65 1.77
C MET A 106 11.77 -3.65 2.93
N THR A 107 10.63 -3.39 3.58
CA THR A 107 10.56 -2.56 4.79
C THR A 107 11.35 -3.17 5.95
N VAL A 108 11.23 -4.48 6.16
CA VAL A 108 12.05 -5.18 7.16
C VAL A 108 13.55 -5.07 6.84
N LEU A 109 13.93 -5.27 5.57
CA LEU A 109 15.31 -5.14 5.13
C LEU A 109 15.85 -3.70 5.26
N CYS A 110 15.00 -2.68 5.08
CA CYS A 110 15.36 -1.30 5.38
C CYS A 110 15.77 -1.12 6.85
N GLY A 111 15.04 -1.73 7.79
CA GLY A 111 15.34 -1.67 9.21
C GLY A 111 16.61 -2.42 9.61
N LEU A 112 17.08 -3.32 8.75
CA LEU A 112 18.34 -4.08 8.94
C LEU A 112 19.50 -3.54 8.08
N ALA A 113 19.28 -2.42 7.39
CA ALA A 113 20.25 -1.89 6.43
C ALA A 113 21.51 -1.36 7.16
N THR A 114 22.62 -2.02 6.91
CA THR A 114 23.96 -1.65 7.36
C THR A 114 24.93 -1.77 6.19
N GLU A 115 26.19 -1.43 6.42
CA GLU A 115 27.22 -1.75 5.44
C GLU A 115 27.37 -3.27 5.29
N ILE A 116 27.36 -3.73 4.05
CA ILE A 116 27.54 -5.14 3.73
C ILE A 116 28.90 -5.34 3.07
N THR A 117 29.76 -6.11 3.71
CA THR A 117 31.08 -6.48 3.16
C THR A 117 31.05 -7.93 2.68
N ILE A 118 31.26 -8.13 1.38
CA ILE A 118 31.36 -9.45 0.75
C ILE A 118 32.75 -9.59 0.14
N GLY A 119 33.63 -10.31 0.80
CA GLY A 119 35.04 -10.45 0.39
C GLY A 119 35.77 -9.11 0.44
N SER A 120 36.21 -8.61 -0.73
CA SER A 120 36.91 -7.33 -0.86
C SER A 120 36.01 -6.15 -1.24
N VAL A 121 34.70 -6.38 -1.40
CA VAL A 121 33.75 -5.35 -1.82
C VAL A 121 32.88 -4.94 -0.65
N THR A 122 32.88 -3.65 -0.31
CA THR A 122 32.00 -3.06 0.71
C THR A 122 30.90 -2.26 0.01
N ILE A 123 29.66 -2.65 0.27
CA ILE A 123 28.47 -1.93 -0.20
C ILE A 123 28.02 -1.03 0.95
N GLY A 124 28.13 0.29 0.76
CA GLY A 124 27.72 1.25 1.79
C GLY A 124 26.23 1.20 2.07
N ALA A 125 25.83 1.54 3.29
CA ALA A 125 24.44 1.51 3.77
C ALA A 125 23.46 2.27 2.87
N PHE A 126 23.88 3.38 2.24
CA PHE A 126 23.05 4.11 1.29
C PHE A 126 22.55 3.24 0.14
N TRP A 127 23.40 2.43 -0.47
CA TRP A 127 22.99 1.58 -1.61
C TRP A 127 22.05 0.45 -1.19
N VAL A 128 22.27 -0.10 0.01
CA VAL A 128 21.39 -1.11 0.59
C VAL A 128 20.00 -0.50 0.82
N LEU A 129 19.95 0.67 1.47
CA LEU A 129 18.70 1.40 1.68
C LEU A 129 18.02 1.78 0.37
N LEU A 130 18.77 2.22 -0.63
CA LEU A 130 18.21 2.60 -1.93
C LEU A 130 17.53 1.41 -2.60
N VAL A 131 18.18 0.24 -2.63
CA VAL A 131 17.59 -0.98 -3.20
C VAL A 131 16.32 -1.40 -2.45
N CYS A 132 16.37 -1.36 -1.10
CA CYS A 132 15.19 -1.66 -0.29
C CYS A 132 14.06 -0.66 -0.56
N ARG A 133 14.34 0.63 -0.68
CA ARG A 133 13.36 1.68 -0.99
C ARG A 133 12.76 1.53 -2.39
N VAL A 134 13.55 1.14 -3.37
CA VAL A 134 13.04 0.79 -4.71
C VAL A 134 12.03 -0.36 -4.60
N GLY A 135 12.36 -1.41 -3.85
CA GLY A 135 11.48 -2.55 -3.63
C GLY A 135 10.19 -2.17 -2.88
N VAL A 136 10.27 -1.32 -1.86
CA VAL A 136 9.10 -0.73 -1.19
C VAL A 136 8.22 0.02 -2.19
N GLY A 137 8.81 0.91 -2.99
CA GLY A 137 8.08 1.70 -4.00
C GLY A 137 7.37 0.83 -5.05
N ILE A 138 8.00 -0.25 -5.50
CA ILE A 138 7.40 -1.23 -6.41
C ILE A 138 6.18 -1.91 -5.74
N GLY A 139 6.36 -2.40 -4.51
CA GLY A 139 5.30 -3.07 -3.77
C GLY A 139 4.11 -2.16 -3.48
N GLU A 140 4.35 -0.93 -3.03
CA GLU A 140 3.30 0.06 -2.78
C GLU A 140 2.56 0.46 -4.06
N ALA A 141 3.29 0.73 -5.15
CA ALA A 141 2.71 1.14 -6.43
C ALA A 141 1.76 0.08 -6.99
N GLY A 142 2.04 -1.20 -6.74
CA GLY A 142 1.21 -2.31 -7.18
C GLY A 142 -0.05 -2.56 -6.34
N CYS A 143 -0.22 -1.90 -5.20
CA CYS A 143 -1.40 -2.10 -4.34
C CYS A 143 -2.60 -1.23 -4.77
N THR A 144 -2.37 0.01 -5.19
CA THR A 144 -3.43 0.99 -5.47
C THR A 144 -4.37 0.60 -6.62
N PRO A 145 -3.90 0.20 -7.82
CA PRO A 145 -4.79 -0.16 -8.91
C PRO A 145 -5.68 -1.37 -8.62
N PRO A 146 -5.16 -2.51 -8.09
CA PRO A 146 -5.99 -3.65 -7.71
C PRO A 146 -6.99 -3.31 -6.59
N ALA A 147 -6.61 -2.47 -5.61
CA ALA A 147 -7.50 -2.06 -4.52
C ALA A 147 -8.73 -1.32 -5.05
N ASN A 148 -8.54 -0.31 -5.90
CA ASN A 148 -9.64 0.43 -6.53
C ASN A 148 -10.54 -0.49 -7.35
N SER A 149 -9.95 -1.46 -8.05
CA SER A 149 -10.68 -2.43 -8.84
C SER A 149 -11.50 -3.39 -7.97
N LEU A 150 -10.95 -3.84 -6.83
CA LEU A 150 -11.67 -4.67 -5.85
C LEU A 150 -12.85 -3.90 -5.24
N ILE A 151 -12.68 -2.62 -4.88
CA ILE A 151 -13.79 -1.79 -4.39
C ILE A 151 -14.89 -1.72 -5.46
N ALA A 152 -14.53 -1.58 -6.74
CA ALA A 152 -15.50 -1.55 -7.83
C ALA A 152 -16.24 -2.88 -8.03
N ASP A 153 -15.63 -4.01 -7.68
CA ASP A 153 -16.26 -5.32 -7.76
C ASP A 153 -17.23 -5.60 -6.61
N TYR A 154 -17.03 -4.97 -5.42
CA TYR A 154 -17.83 -5.22 -4.22
C TYR A 154 -18.82 -4.11 -3.87
N TYR A 155 -18.76 -2.95 -4.52
CA TYR A 155 -19.63 -1.81 -4.24
C TYR A 155 -20.29 -1.24 -5.50
N ALA A 156 -21.57 -0.93 -5.41
CA ALA A 156 -22.31 -0.27 -6.48
C ALA A 156 -21.70 1.13 -6.77
N PRO A 157 -21.79 1.66 -8.02
CA PRO A 157 -21.13 2.91 -8.40
C PRO A 157 -21.41 4.10 -7.49
N ARG A 158 -22.62 4.21 -6.94
CA ARG A 158 -23.02 5.29 -6.03
C ARG A 158 -22.42 5.18 -4.62
N ASP A 159 -22.07 3.95 -4.17
CA ASP A 159 -21.57 3.69 -2.82
C ASP A 159 -20.04 3.66 -2.77
N ARG A 160 -19.38 3.65 -3.93
CA ARG A 160 -17.90 3.61 -4.05
C ARG A 160 -17.21 4.83 -3.46
N SER A 161 -17.89 5.99 -3.46
CA SER A 161 -17.34 7.22 -2.88
C SER A 161 -17.32 7.21 -1.33
N GLN A 162 -18.01 6.24 -0.72
CA GLN A 162 -18.08 6.06 0.73
C GLN A 162 -17.24 4.86 1.22
N ALA A 163 -16.72 4.06 0.29
CA ALA A 163 -15.84 2.92 0.55
C ALA A 163 -14.37 3.31 0.41
#